data_9af7da8021eb931ff8f0aa1fcbdb3537
#
_entry.id   9af7da8021eb931ff8f0aa1fcbdb3537
#
_cell.length_a   1.000
_cell.length_b   1.000
_cell.length_c   1.000
_cell.angle_alpha   90.00
_cell.angle_beta   90.00
_cell.angle_gamma   90.00
#
_symmetry.space_group_name_H-M   'P 1'
#
loop_
_entity.id
_entity.type
_entity.pdbx_description
1 polymer ?
#
loop_
_entity_poly.entity_id
_entity_poly.type
_entity_poly.pdbx_seq_one_letter_code
_entity_poly.pdbx_strand_id
1 'polypeptide(L)'
;MKKAYFCTAEELEQRGKDNLPKQFQSGEHLIYSSPATLAFNSPGAEGFGVKRAGLAVPGSIMLIVAPGCCGRNTSMISSMKEYNNRFFYLCMDETDIVTGRHLKKIPKAVASICESLEKKPSVVMICITCVDALLGTDMERVCRKAEEKAGLPVRPCYMYALTREGRKPPMVHVRQSLYSLLEPGHKKGNVVNLLGYFSPLVDDCELYTLLQEAGVKTIHEISRCEDFEEYKKMSEANFNLVLHPEARFAAEDFYDRLKIPFIELRRLYQIDKIGSQYQAFGAALGIEFHAEEQKKQAQEAIESFRKVCPDPVFAVGECANADPFELSLALVKYGFKVAEIYGTITGENFIYIRQLKKLSPQTKIFSNMEPTMLYYDPTESGVTLTIGKDACYYHPNTKGIHWNEERQPFGYAGVRRLFEALELAVTEQAEGNVLQKQVEVIGSKSQEAIAEQSQESLFKEEVDKKEDVYVRGLWKGLTPFAPDQSGAASVFYE
;
A
#
# COMPACT_ATOMS: atom_id res chain seq x y z
N MET A 1 21.33 -29.04 -2.76
CA MET A 1 20.93 -27.77 -3.36
C MET A 1 20.30 -26.89 -2.28
N LYS A 2 20.54 -25.58 -2.31
CA LYS A 2 19.81 -24.65 -1.45
C LYS A 2 18.37 -24.59 -1.98
N LYS A 3 17.38 -24.62 -1.08
CA LYS A 3 15.95 -24.55 -1.42
C LYS A 3 15.30 -23.39 -0.65
N ALA A 4 14.21 -22.84 -1.19
CA ALA A 4 13.39 -21.90 -0.46
C ALA A 4 12.80 -22.57 0.79
N TYR A 5 12.83 -21.86 1.92
CA TYR A 5 12.28 -22.35 3.16
C TYR A 5 10.76 -22.19 3.17
N PHE A 6 10.07 -23.23 3.60
CA PHE A 6 8.63 -23.21 3.82
C PHE A 6 8.24 -24.02 5.05
N CYS A 7 7.05 -23.81 5.55
CA CYS A 7 6.36 -24.72 6.43
C CYS A 7 5.01 -25.07 5.82
N THR A 8 4.50 -26.26 6.10
CA THR A 8 3.11 -26.59 5.77
C THR A 8 2.15 -25.96 6.76
N ALA A 9 0.87 -25.84 6.40
CA ALA A 9 -0.18 -25.35 7.30
C ALA A 9 -0.28 -26.20 8.56
N GLU A 10 -0.03 -27.52 8.44
CA GLU A 10 0.01 -28.45 9.56
C GLU A 10 1.17 -28.18 10.50
N GLU A 11 2.40 -28.03 9.96
CA GLU A 11 3.60 -27.76 10.75
C GLU A 11 3.52 -26.44 11.49
N LEU A 12 3.02 -25.38 10.84
CA LEU A 12 2.87 -24.06 11.48
C LEU A 12 1.86 -24.08 12.63
N GLU A 13 0.73 -24.74 12.43
CA GLU A 13 -0.26 -24.83 13.48
C GLU A 13 0.19 -25.68 14.66
N GLN A 14 0.94 -26.78 14.41
CA GLN A 14 1.54 -27.58 15.47
C GLN A 14 2.54 -26.77 16.30
N ARG A 15 3.32 -25.88 15.71
CA ARG A 15 4.23 -24.98 16.43
C ARG A 15 3.49 -23.91 17.23
N GLY A 16 2.35 -23.44 16.72
CA GLY A 16 1.57 -22.36 17.31
C GLY A 16 2.16 -20.97 17.09
N LYS A 17 1.35 -19.96 17.37
CA LYS A 17 1.68 -18.54 17.12
C LYS A 17 2.92 -18.02 17.88
N ASP A 18 3.21 -18.60 19.03
CA ASP A 18 4.30 -18.13 19.91
C ASP A 18 5.65 -18.80 19.60
N ASN A 19 5.66 -19.82 18.72
CA ASN A 19 6.85 -20.59 18.34
C ASN A 19 7.11 -20.53 16.81
N LEU A 20 6.87 -19.38 16.21
CA LEU A 20 7.17 -19.17 14.79
C LEU A 20 8.66 -19.37 14.50
N PRO A 21 9.01 -20.11 13.44
CA PRO A 21 10.38 -20.16 12.96
C PRO A 21 10.93 -18.76 12.67
N LYS A 22 12.22 -18.54 12.88
CA LYS A 22 12.89 -17.26 12.62
C LYS A 22 12.64 -16.75 11.21
N GLN A 23 12.57 -17.65 10.24
CA GLN A 23 12.29 -17.36 8.84
C GLN A 23 10.93 -16.65 8.59
N PHE A 24 10.00 -16.78 9.53
CA PHE A 24 8.69 -16.12 9.47
C PHE A 24 8.57 -14.91 10.40
N GLN A 25 9.60 -14.62 11.20
CA GLN A 25 9.56 -13.50 12.14
C GLN A 25 9.98 -12.21 11.45
N SER A 26 9.08 -11.27 11.33
CA SER A 26 9.32 -10.00 10.62
C SER A 26 10.43 -9.13 11.24
N GLY A 27 10.72 -9.30 12.54
CA GLY A 27 11.80 -8.59 13.23
C GLY A 27 13.20 -9.09 12.90
N GLU A 28 13.34 -10.31 12.37
CA GLU A 28 14.62 -10.95 12.05
C GLU A 28 15.13 -10.60 10.64
N HIS A 29 14.30 -9.99 9.80
CA HIS A 29 14.62 -9.74 8.40
C HIS A 29 14.54 -8.27 8.03
N LEU A 30 15.39 -7.88 7.09
CA LEU A 30 15.24 -6.62 6.39
C LEU A 30 13.93 -6.65 5.56
N ILE A 31 13.24 -5.52 5.53
CA ILE A 31 12.10 -5.36 4.65
C ILE A 31 12.57 -5.50 3.20
N TYR A 32 11.80 -6.19 2.36
CA TYR A 32 12.12 -6.45 0.95
C TYR A 32 13.35 -7.34 0.73
N SER A 33 13.53 -8.37 1.52
CA SER A 33 14.66 -9.32 1.35
C SER A 33 14.44 -10.38 0.29
N SER A 34 13.19 -10.63 -0.15
CA SER A 34 12.92 -11.59 -1.21
C SER A 34 12.93 -10.95 -2.61
N PRO A 35 13.20 -11.77 -3.68
CA PRO A 35 13.19 -11.27 -5.05
C PRO A 35 11.87 -10.63 -5.47
N ALA A 36 10.74 -11.21 -5.10
CA ALA A 36 9.42 -10.67 -5.47
C ALA A 36 9.15 -9.31 -4.83
N THR A 37 9.47 -9.12 -3.55
CA THR A 37 9.27 -7.83 -2.88
C THR A 37 10.21 -6.75 -3.40
N LEU A 38 11.42 -7.12 -3.84
CA LEU A 38 12.33 -6.19 -4.52
C LEU A 38 11.81 -5.78 -5.91
N ALA A 39 11.23 -6.73 -6.66
CA ALA A 39 10.68 -6.46 -7.99
C ALA A 39 9.41 -5.60 -7.93
N PHE A 40 8.55 -5.83 -6.93
CA PHE A 40 7.26 -5.19 -6.81
C PHE A 40 7.19 -4.14 -5.71
N ASN A 41 8.12 -3.22 -5.67
CA ASN A 41 7.98 -1.99 -4.89
C ASN A 41 6.88 -1.11 -5.54
N SER A 42 5.69 -1.66 -5.57
CA SER A 42 4.57 -1.14 -6.36
C SER A 42 3.75 -0.11 -5.60
N PRO A 43 3.33 0.96 -6.28
CA PRO A 43 2.35 1.90 -5.75
C PRO A 43 0.90 1.41 -5.88
N GLY A 44 0.64 0.14 -6.15
CA GLY A 44 -0.71 -0.41 -6.22
C GLY A 44 -1.47 -0.30 -4.91
N ALA A 45 -2.76 -0.64 -4.91
CA ALA A 45 -3.67 -0.32 -3.81
C ALA A 45 -3.25 -0.93 -2.46
N GLU A 46 -2.79 -2.16 -2.42
CA GLU A 46 -2.20 -2.75 -1.22
C GLU A 46 -0.72 -2.39 -1.04
N GLY A 47 0.01 -2.25 -2.14
CA GLY A 47 1.37 -1.72 -2.17
C GLY A 47 1.42 -0.20 -2.22
N PHE A 48 0.36 0.51 -1.77
CA PHE A 48 0.30 1.96 -1.76
C PHE A 48 1.42 2.52 -0.87
N GLY A 49 2.51 2.95 -1.51
CA GLY A 49 3.70 3.38 -0.81
C GLY A 49 3.47 4.62 0.07
N VAL A 50 4.24 4.74 1.15
CA VAL A 50 4.16 5.85 2.10
C VAL A 50 4.17 7.22 1.42
N LYS A 51 4.96 7.40 0.37
CA LYS A 51 5.01 8.66 -0.41
C LYS A 51 3.67 9.00 -1.06
N ARG A 52 3.03 8.02 -1.64
CA ARG A 52 1.73 8.16 -2.30
C ARG A 52 0.62 8.36 -1.27
N ALA A 53 0.63 7.54 -0.20
CA ALA A 53 -0.29 7.66 0.92
C ALA A 53 -0.22 9.04 1.57
N GLY A 54 0.97 9.60 1.78
CA GLY A 54 1.15 10.94 2.33
C GLY A 54 0.54 12.05 1.48
N LEU A 55 0.26 11.80 0.20
CA LEU A 55 -0.41 12.73 -0.70
C LEU A 55 -1.93 12.50 -0.82
N ALA A 56 -2.53 11.67 0.02
CA ALA A 56 -3.96 11.40 0.00
C ALA A 56 -4.81 12.61 0.42
N VAL A 57 -4.26 13.53 1.21
CA VAL A 57 -4.96 14.79 1.55
C VAL A 57 -5.00 15.70 0.32
N PRO A 58 -6.17 16.21 -0.10
CA PRO A 58 -6.29 17.08 -1.26
C PRO A 58 -5.43 18.34 -1.13
N GLY A 59 -4.70 18.68 -2.19
CA GLY A 59 -3.83 19.85 -2.23
C GLY A 59 -2.54 19.74 -1.42
N SER A 60 -2.25 18.58 -0.81
CA SER A 60 -0.96 18.34 -0.13
C SER A 60 0.19 18.20 -1.11
N ILE A 61 1.39 18.53 -0.64
CA ILE A 61 2.66 18.29 -1.33
C ILE A 61 3.60 17.48 -0.44
N MET A 62 4.63 16.90 -1.03
CA MET A 62 5.61 16.12 -0.29
C MET A 62 7.03 16.64 -0.52
N LEU A 63 7.74 16.91 0.57
CA LEU A 63 9.17 17.16 0.59
C LEU A 63 9.89 15.87 1.00
N ILE A 64 10.63 15.28 0.09
CA ILE A 64 11.48 14.11 0.35
C ILE A 64 12.83 14.60 0.82
N VAL A 65 13.21 14.21 2.06
CA VAL A 65 14.50 14.57 2.66
C VAL A 65 15.37 13.33 2.71
N ALA A 66 16.36 13.25 1.82
CA ALA A 66 17.12 12.02 1.66
C ALA A 66 18.40 12.21 0.85
N PRO A 67 19.36 11.26 0.94
CA PRO A 67 20.40 11.10 -0.08
C PRO A 67 19.79 10.80 -1.46
N GLY A 68 20.54 11.10 -2.53
CA GLY A 68 20.07 10.99 -3.91
C GLY A 68 19.41 9.66 -4.30
N CYS A 69 19.91 8.54 -3.76
CA CYS A 69 19.42 7.20 -4.05
C CYS A 69 17.95 6.94 -3.64
N CYS A 70 17.43 7.66 -2.64
CA CYS A 70 16.07 7.43 -2.13
C CYS A 70 14.96 8.05 -3.00
N GLY A 71 15.34 8.81 -4.03
CA GLY A 71 14.39 9.42 -4.98
C GLY A 71 13.87 8.47 -6.06
N ARG A 72 14.53 7.32 -6.25
CA ARG A 72 14.32 6.45 -7.42
C ARG A 72 12.86 6.06 -7.70
N ASN A 73 12.11 5.69 -6.67
CA ASN A 73 10.70 5.29 -6.83
C ASN A 73 9.77 6.49 -7.02
N THR A 74 10.24 7.69 -6.75
CA THR A 74 9.43 8.91 -6.88
C THR A 74 9.13 9.22 -8.34
N SER A 75 10.03 8.85 -9.27
CA SER A 75 9.81 9.05 -10.70
C SER A 75 8.57 8.33 -11.23
N MET A 76 8.35 7.08 -10.79
CA MET A 76 7.16 6.31 -11.18
C MET A 76 5.88 6.98 -10.70
N ILE A 77 5.86 7.42 -9.43
CA ILE A 77 4.69 8.07 -8.85
C ILE A 77 4.46 9.45 -9.49
N SER A 78 5.53 10.21 -9.73
CA SER A 78 5.44 11.55 -10.33
C SER A 78 4.98 11.53 -11.79
N SER A 79 5.13 10.40 -12.50
CA SER A 79 4.58 10.25 -13.86
C SER A 79 3.07 10.04 -13.89
N MET A 80 2.46 9.68 -12.75
CA MET A 80 1.02 9.56 -12.64
C MET A 80 0.38 10.94 -12.55
N LYS A 81 -0.69 11.17 -13.32
CA LYS A 81 -1.33 12.48 -13.49
C LYS A 81 -1.72 13.14 -12.15
N GLU A 82 -2.21 12.35 -11.20
CA GLU A 82 -2.69 12.84 -9.89
C GLU A 82 -1.54 13.32 -8.99
N TYR A 83 -0.32 12.87 -9.24
CA TYR A 83 0.86 13.15 -8.40
C TYR A 83 1.89 14.04 -9.08
N ASN A 84 1.63 14.41 -10.34
CA ASN A 84 2.50 15.33 -11.06
C ASN A 84 2.59 16.66 -10.31
N ASN A 85 3.80 17.20 -10.23
CA ASN A 85 4.08 18.47 -9.55
C ASN A 85 3.80 18.52 -8.04
N ARG A 86 3.68 17.37 -7.36
CA ARG A 86 3.44 17.31 -5.92
C ARG A 86 4.64 16.85 -5.10
N PHE A 87 5.76 16.47 -5.75
CA PHE A 87 6.98 16.03 -5.09
C PHE A 87 8.10 17.06 -5.20
N PHE A 88 8.71 17.38 -4.06
CA PHE A 88 9.91 18.19 -3.92
C PHE A 88 11.01 17.37 -3.25
N TYR A 89 12.25 17.73 -3.49
CA TYR A 89 13.38 16.95 -3.02
C TYR A 89 14.42 17.84 -2.35
N LEU A 90 14.73 17.56 -1.09
CA LEU A 90 15.86 18.14 -0.36
C LEU A 90 16.95 17.10 -0.25
N CYS A 91 18.00 17.26 -1.07
CA CYS A 91 19.14 16.36 -1.04
C CYS A 91 19.98 16.59 0.22
N MET A 92 20.41 15.49 0.85
CA MET A 92 21.33 15.48 1.96
C MET A 92 22.68 14.94 1.51
N ASP A 93 23.74 15.67 1.82
CA ASP A 93 25.12 15.20 1.68
C ASP A 93 25.66 14.57 2.99
N GLU A 94 26.85 14.03 2.96
CA GLU A 94 27.51 13.44 4.12
C GLU A 94 27.70 14.47 5.25
N THR A 95 28.01 15.71 4.91
CA THR A 95 28.20 16.80 5.88
C THR A 95 26.87 17.12 6.58
N ASP A 96 25.77 17.11 5.86
CA ASP A 96 24.44 17.30 6.43
C ASP A 96 24.10 16.21 7.45
N ILE A 97 24.43 14.96 7.12
CA ILE A 97 24.21 13.81 7.97
C ILE A 97 25.04 13.90 9.25
N VAL A 98 26.35 14.11 9.11
CA VAL A 98 27.28 14.14 10.24
C VAL A 98 27.04 15.32 11.18
N THR A 99 26.71 16.48 10.63
CA THR A 99 26.51 17.73 11.41
C THR A 99 25.07 17.99 11.83
N GLY A 100 24.09 17.22 11.30
CA GLY A 100 22.66 17.49 11.48
C GLY A 100 22.19 18.80 10.82
N ARG A 101 22.95 19.35 9.88
CA ARG A 101 22.66 20.62 9.21
C ARG A 101 21.35 20.57 8.44
N HIS A 102 20.97 19.42 7.87
CA HIS A 102 19.70 19.20 7.17
C HIS A 102 18.50 19.56 8.03
N LEU A 103 18.54 19.35 9.34
CA LEU A 103 17.44 19.73 10.26
C LEU A 103 17.13 21.23 10.28
N LYS A 104 18.16 22.07 9.96
CA LYS A 104 17.99 23.52 9.82
C LYS A 104 17.57 23.91 8.40
N LYS A 105 17.92 23.09 7.41
CA LYS A 105 17.54 23.30 5.99
C LYS A 105 16.05 22.99 5.76
N ILE A 106 15.50 21.95 6.41
CA ILE A 106 14.11 21.53 6.20
C ILE A 106 13.08 22.66 6.39
N PRO A 107 13.03 23.39 7.53
CA PRO A 107 12.06 24.48 7.69
C PRO A 107 12.21 25.62 6.69
N LYS A 108 13.45 25.87 6.23
CA LYS A 108 13.72 26.88 5.19
C LYS A 108 13.19 26.41 3.84
N ALA A 109 13.46 25.16 3.47
CA ALA A 109 12.99 24.56 2.23
C ALA A 109 11.47 24.55 2.13
N VAL A 110 10.78 24.15 3.21
CA VAL A 110 9.31 24.18 3.27
C VAL A 110 8.76 25.58 3.02
N ALA A 111 9.30 26.60 3.70
CA ALA A 111 8.87 27.98 3.52
C ALA A 111 9.09 28.45 2.07
N SER A 112 10.29 28.23 1.53
CA SER A 112 10.62 28.64 0.15
C SER A 112 9.73 27.95 -0.89
N ILE A 113 9.41 26.66 -0.71
CA ILE A 113 8.47 25.95 -1.59
C ILE A 113 7.09 26.61 -1.53
N CYS A 114 6.57 26.86 -0.33
CA CYS A 114 5.26 27.46 -0.16
C CYS A 114 5.17 28.89 -0.72
N GLU A 115 6.26 29.68 -0.67
CA GLU A 115 6.33 31.01 -1.24
C GLU A 115 6.38 31.01 -2.77
N SER A 116 6.96 29.96 -3.38
CA SER A 116 7.15 29.88 -4.83
C SER A 116 5.96 29.31 -5.58
N LEU A 117 5.06 28.61 -4.89
CA LEU A 117 3.88 28.02 -5.51
C LEU A 117 2.79 29.08 -5.72
N GLU A 118 2.19 29.13 -6.91
CA GLU A 118 1.05 29.99 -7.22
C GLU A 118 -0.13 29.73 -6.27
N LYS A 119 -0.40 28.45 -5.99
CA LYS A 119 -1.42 28.01 -5.03
C LYS A 119 -0.73 27.40 -3.82
N LYS A 120 -0.96 27.97 -2.65
CA LYS A 120 -0.45 27.40 -1.40
C LYS A 120 -0.97 25.98 -1.20
N PRO A 121 -0.10 25.04 -0.80
CA PRO A 121 -0.54 23.70 -0.49
C PRO A 121 -1.40 23.68 0.78
N SER A 122 -2.30 22.71 0.88
CA SER A 122 -3.09 22.48 2.09
C SER A 122 -2.24 21.97 3.24
N VAL A 123 -1.26 21.12 2.94
CA VAL A 123 -0.36 20.48 3.88
C VAL A 123 0.97 20.18 3.20
N VAL A 124 2.07 20.28 3.94
CA VAL A 124 3.37 19.73 3.50
C VAL A 124 3.66 18.45 4.28
N MET A 125 3.81 17.35 3.56
CA MET A 125 4.27 16.09 4.13
C MET A 125 5.78 16.01 4.00
N ILE A 126 6.51 15.84 5.10
CA ILE A 126 7.96 15.65 5.08
C ILE A 126 8.25 14.16 5.10
N CYS A 127 8.67 13.60 3.97
CA CYS A 127 9.07 12.21 3.88
C CYS A 127 10.54 12.05 4.26
N ILE A 128 10.79 11.36 5.37
CA ILE A 128 12.12 11.00 5.82
C ILE A 128 12.45 9.55 5.52
N THR A 129 13.71 9.26 5.40
CA THR A 129 14.22 7.95 5.05
C THR A 129 14.87 7.22 6.22
N CYS A 130 15.50 6.09 5.93
CA CYS A 130 16.22 5.29 6.91
C CYS A 130 17.33 6.07 7.64
N VAL A 131 17.93 7.07 7.00
CA VAL A 131 19.01 7.88 7.60
C VAL A 131 18.54 8.56 8.87
N ASP A 132 17.45 9.33 8.79
CA ASP A 132 16.88 10.01 9.97
C ASP A 132 16.34 9.03 11.01
N ALA A 133 15.83 7.88 10.55
CA ALA A 133 15.41 6.82 11.46
C ALA A 133 16.57 6.24 12.27
N LEU A 134 17.75 6.06 11.65
CA LEU A 134 18.98 5.60 12.32
C LEU A 134 19.57 6.68 13.24
N LEU A 135 19.49 7.96 12.83
CA LEU A 135 19.95 9.09 13.64
C LEU A 135 19.05 9.39 14.84
N GLY A 136 17.87 8.78 14.93
CA GLY A 136 16.90 9.07 15.99
C GLY A 136 16.33 10.49 15.93
N THR A 137 16.21 11.07 14.74
CA THR A 137 15.75 12.44 14.54
C THR A 137 14.34 12.64 15.06
N ASP A 138 14.14 13.66 15.91
CA ASP A 138 12.79 14.12 16.34
C ASP A 138 12.12 14.92 15.22
N MET A 139 11.46 14.19 14.31
CA MET A 139 10.79 14.78 13.16
C MET A 139 9.54 15.59 13.54
N GLU A 140 8.88 15.26 14.62
CA GLU A 140 7.74 16.06 15.13
C GLU A 140 8.19 17.48 15.47
N ARG A 141 9.36 17.60 16.11
CA ARG A 141 9.95 18.91 16.40
C ARG A 141 10.34 19.67 15.13
N VAL A 142 10.89 18.97 14.13
CA VAL A 142 11.27 19.59 12.85
C VAL A 142 10.03 20.06 12.11
N CYS A 143 8.96 19.25 12.06
CA CYS A 143 7.70 19.62 11.44
C CYS A 143 7.07 20.84 12.11
N ARG A 144 7.02 20.91 13.46
CA ARG A 144 6.51 22.09 14.17
C ARG A 144 7.26 23.36 13.79
N LYS A 145 8.59 23.32 13.70
CA LYS A 145 9.39 24.48 13.25
C LYS A 145 9.13 24.88 11.80
N ALA A 146 8.88 23.89 10.94
CA ALA A 146 8.54 24.15 9.55
C ALA A 146 7.13 24.75 9.42
N GLU A 147 6.17 24.25 10.21
CA GLU A 147 4.80 24.74 10.32
C GLU A 147 4.77 26.21 10.78
N GLU A 148 5.49 26.54 11.88
CA GLU A 148 5.64 27.91 12.37
C GLU A 148 6.18 28.86 11.30
N LYS A 149 7.14 28.38 10.49
CA LYS A 149 7.78 29.21 9.47
C LYS A 149 6.96 29.34 8.19
N ALA A 150 6.25 28.30 7.77
CA ALA A 150 5.47 28.28 6.54
C ALA A 150 4.03 28.80 6.73
N GLY A 151 3.52 28.81 7.96
CA GLY A 151 2.16 29.23 8.27
C GLY A 151 1.07 28.31 7.73
N LEU A 152 1.38 27.02 7.62
CA LEU A 152 0.45 25.97 7.18
C LEU A 152 0.86 24.61 7.79
N PRO A 153 -0.05 23.62 7.87
CA PRO A 153 0.24 22.34 8.48
C PRO A 153 1.41 21.59 7.84
N VAL A 154 2.31 21.08 8.67
CA VAL A 154 3.44 20.22 8.24
C VAL A 154 3.41 18.94 9.06
N ARG A 155 3.45 17.80 8.40
CA ARG A 155 3.37 16.49 9.07
C ARG A 155 4.47 15.54 8.60
N PRO A 156 4.99 14.69 9.49
CA PRO A 156 5.99 13.70 9.11
C PRO A 156 5.37 12.52 8.36
N CYS A 157 6.13 11.98 7.43
CA CYS A 157 5.82 10.79 6.66
C CYS A 157 7.05 9.87 6.71
N TYR A 158 7.00 8.84 7.54
CA TYR A 158 8.16 7.97 7.79
C TYR A 158 8.28 6.89 6.72
N MET A 159 9.41 6.88 6.01
CA MET A 159 9.77 5.85 5.04
C MET A 159 11.07 5.16 5.47
N TYR A 160 10.98 4.25 6.42
CA TYR A 160 12.12 3.45 6.83
C TYR A 160 11.87 1.97 6.56
N ALA A 161 12.88 1.32 6.00
CA ALA A 161 12.80 -0.07 5.56
C ALA A 161 13.77 -1.01 6.32
N LEU A 162 14.61 -0.48 7.21
CA LEU A 162 15.73 -1.26 7.77
C LEU A 162 15.32 -2.10 8.97
N THR A 163 14.55 -1.56 9.92
CA THR A 163 14.08 -2.32 11.08
C THR A 163 12.67 -1.89 11.47
N ARG A 164 11.88 -2.83 11.98
CA ARG A 164 10.56 -2.56 12.56
C ARG A 164 10.57 -2.65 14.08
N GLU A 165 11.69 -3.00 14.67
CA GLU A 165 11.78 -3.24 16.11
C GLU A 165 11.42 -1.99 16.91
N GLY A 166 10.42 -2.12 17.80
CA GLY A 166 9.93 -1.03 18.64
C GLY A 166 9.23 0.11 17.91
N ARG A 167 8.93 -0.01 16.61
CA ARG A 167 8.31 1.05 15.80
C ARG A 167 7.02 0.58 15.14
N LYS A 168 6.06 1.48 15.03
CA LYS A 168 4.85 1.24 14.23
C LYS A 168 5.23 1.14 12.74
N PRO A 169 4.55 0.28 11.96
CA PRO A 169 4.76 0.24 10.51
C PRO A 169 4.56 1.62 9.86
N PRO A 170 5.34 1.97 8.81
CA PRO A 170 5.23 3.27 8.14
C PRO A 170 3.82 3.62 7.66
N MET A 171 3.06 2.62 7.18
CA MET A 171 1.69 2.82 6.73
C MET A 171 0.70 3.11 7.86
N VAL A 172 0.97 2.64 9.08
CA VAL A 172 0.21 3.03 10.30
C VAL A 172 0.50 4.49 10.64
N HIS A 173 1.78 4.87 10.66
CA HIS A 173 2.18 6.24 10.95
C HIS A 173 1.59 7.26 9.98
N VAL A 174 1.64 6.99 8.67
CA VAL A 174 1.12 7.94 7.67
C VAL A 174 -0.38 8.15 7.86
N ARG A 175 -1.16 7.10 8.18
CA ARG A 175 -2.58 7.26 8.50
C ARG A 175 -2.80 8.16 9.71
N GLN A 176 -2.06 7.94 10.79
CA GLN A 176 -2.13 8.81 11.97
C GLN A 176 -1.74 10.26 11.63
N SER A 177 -0.66 10.48 10.87
CA SER A 177 -0.22 11.82 10.46
C SER A 177 -1.27 12.53 9.61
N LEU A 178 -1.88 11.85 8.65
CA LEU A 178 -2.94 12.44 7.82
C LEU A 178 -4.13 12.85 8.67
N TYR A 179 -4.67 11.95 9.45
CA TYR A 179 -5.88 12.24 10.24
C TYR A 179 -5.61 13.12 11.47
N SER A 180 -4.35 13.34 11.87
CA SER A 180 -3.99 14.31 12.91
C SER A 180 -4.29 15.77 12.52
N LEU A 181 -4.53 16.02 11.23
CA LEU A 181 -4.91 17.33 10.69
C LEU A 181 -6.36 17.74 11.00
N LEU A 182 -7.19 16.75 11.37
CA LEU A 182 -8.60 16.99 11.66
C LEU A 182 -8.77 17.54 13.06
N GLU A 183 -9.59 18.58 13.18
CA GLU A 183 -9.93 19.23 14.45
C GLU A 183 -11.36 18.87 14.87
N PRO A 184 -11.69 18.96 16.18
CA PRO A 184 -13.05 18.70 16.64
C PRO A 184 -14.09 19.54 15.91
N GLY A 185 -15.10 18.88 15.34
CA GLY A 185 -16.19 19.47 14.57
C GLY A 185 -17.56 19.12 15.14
N HIS A 186 -18.60 19.70 14.58
CA HIS A 186 -19.98 19.40 14.94
C HIS A 186 -20.40 18.05 14.34
N LYS A 187 -20.80 17.11 15.21
CA LYS A 187 -21.20 15.77 14.77
C LYS A 187 -22.53 15.78 14.03
N LYS A 188 -22.61 15.03 12.94
CA LYS A 188 -23.80 14.83 12.14
C LYS A 188 -24.17 13.35 12.16
N GLY A 189 -25.37 13.01 12.63
CA GLY A 189 -25.83 11.65 12.84
C GLY A 189 -25.93 10.79 11.56
N ASN A 190 -25.88 11.41 10.37
CA ASN A 190 -26.03 10.78 9.08
C ASN A 190 -24.74 10.84 8.22
N VAL A 191 -23.57 11.07 8.83
CA VAL A 191 -22.26 11.14 8.17
C VAL A 191 -21.36 10.05 8.71
N VAL A 192 -20.71 9.31 7.82
CA VAL A 192 -19.81 8.19 8.14
C VAL A 192 -18.51 8.32 7.36
N ASN A 193 -17.39 8.01 7.99
CA ASN A 193 -16.11 7.87 7.29
C ASN A 193 -15.79 6.41 7.01
N LEU A 194 -15.27 6.12 5.83
CA LEU A 194 -14.57 4.87 5.54
C LEU A 194 -13.07 5.08 5.69
N LEU A 195 -12.47 4.42 6.66
CA LEU A 195 -11.05 4.54 6.97
C LEU A 195 -10.30 3.27 6.59
N GLY A 196 -9.09 3.43 6.09
CA GLY A 196 -8.19 2.31 5.87
C GLY A 196 -7.50 2.33 4.52
N TYR A 197 -8.23 2.60 3.48
CA TYR A 197 -7.69 2.68 2.12
C TYR A 197 -7.40 4.13 1.72
N PHE A 198 -6.45 4.30 0.79
CA PHE A 198 -6.10 5.58 0.17
C PHE A 198 -6.66 5.71 -1.24
N SER A 199 -7.29 4.67 -1.71
CA SER A 199 -8.09 4.61 -2.94
C SER A 199 -9.52 4.21 -2.59
N PRO A 200 -10.52 4.62 -3.37
CA PRO A 200 -11.92 4.36 -3.04
C PRO A 200 -12.28 2.89 -3.18
N LEU A 201 -13.32 2.44 -2.50
CA LEU A 201 -13.94 1.17 -2.81
C LEU A 201 -14.47 1.17 -4.25
N VAL A 202 -14.63 -0.03 -4.82
CA VAL A 202 -15.32 -0.19 -6.11
C VAL A 202 -16.73 0.38 -6.01
N ASP A 203 -17.19 1.06 -7.08
CA ASP A 203 -18.43 1.84 -7.03
C ASP A 203 -19.69 0.97 -6.84
N ASP A 204 -19.62 -0.29 -7.21
CA ASP A 204 -20.68 -1.28 -7.04
C ASP A 204 -20.57 -2.09 -5.74
N CYS A 205 -19.75 -1.64 -4.79
CA CYS A 205 -19.69 -2.25 -3.46
C CYS A 205 -21.01 -2.04 -2.72
N GLU A 206 -21.63 -3.13 -2.30
CA GLU A 206 -22.89 -3.13 -1.58
C GLU A 206 -22.85 -2.33 -0.27
N LEU A 207 -21.66 -2.14 0.31
CA LEU A 207 -21.51 -1.37 1.55
C LEU A 207 -22.07 0.06 1.43
N TYR A 208 -21.97 0.68 0.25
CA TYR A 208 -22.56 2.01 0.03
C TYR A 208 -24.07 1.97 0.14
N THR A 209 -24.72 1.00 -0.49
CA THR A 209 -26.18 0.82 -0.45
C THR A 209 -26.64 0.50 0.98
N LEU A 210 -25.96 -0.42 1.66
CA LEU A 210 -26.28 -0.79 3.05
C LEU A 210 -26.20 0.40 4.01
N LEU A 211 -25.18 1.26 3.85
CA LEU A 211 -25.06 2.49 4.63
C LEU A 211 -26.19 3.49 4.33
N GLN A 212 -26.60 3.61 3.06
CA GLN A 212 -27.71 4.47 2.66
C GLN A 212 -29.04 3.96 3.24
N GLU A 213 -29.28 2.66 3.22
CA GLU A 213 -30.43 2.01 3.86
C GLU A 213 -30.45 2.26 5.39
N ALA A 214 -29.25 2.32 6.02
CA ALA A 214 -29.10 2.70 7.42
C ALA A 214 -29.33 4.19 7.69
N GLY A 215 -29.70 5.01 6.68
CA GLY A 215 -29.97 6.43 6.82
C GLY A 215 -28.73 7.32 6.73
N VAL A 216 -27.57 6.76 6.33
CA VAL A 216 -26.36 7.54 6.06
C VAL A 216 -26.56 8.35 4.78
N LYS A 217 -26.37 9.67 4.85
CA LYS A 217 -26.51 10.58 3.73
C LYS A 217 -25.19 10.95 3.09
N THR A 218 -24.13 10.95 3.89
CA THR A 218 -22.79 11.33 3.43
C THR A 218 -21.78 10.29 3.90
N ILE A 219 -21.01 9.78 2.95
CA ILE A 219 -19.92 8.84 3.19
C ILE A 219 -18.64 9.53 2.74
N HIS A 220 -17.72 9.72 3.68
CA HIS A 220 -16.40 10.28 3.37
C HIS A 220 -15.36 9.17 3.23
N GLU A 221 -14.67 9.20 2.12
CA GLU A 221 -13.41 8.51 1.87
C GLU A 221 -12.35 9.55 1.54
N ILE A 222 -11.17 9.48 2.13
CA ILE A 222 -10.11 10.46 1.90
C ILE A 222 -9.78 10.63 0.40
N SER A 223 -9.88 9.55 -0.36
CA SER A 223 -9.63 9.51 -1.81
C SER A 223 -10.72 10.17 -2.66
N ARG A 224 -11.90 10.42 -2.09
CA ARG A 224 -13.04 11.05 -2.78
C ARG A 224 -13.21 12.51 -2.39
N CYS A 225 -12.45 13.01 -1.41
CA CYS A 225 -12.48 14.42 -1.06
C CYS A 225 -11.89 15.25 -2.20
N GLU A 226 -12.64 16.19 -2.73
CA GLU A 226 -12.21 17.05 -3.85
C GLU A 226 -11.23 18.14 -3.40
N ASP A 227 -11.42 18.66 -2.18
CA ASP A 227 -10.58 19.69 -1.62
C ASP A 227 -10.32 19.50 -0.11
N PHE A 228 -9.49 20.37 0.45
CA PHE A 228 -9.11 20.30 1.85
C PHE A 228 -10.26 20.67 2.81
N GLU A 229 -11.20 21.47 2.39
CA GLU A 229 -12.38 21.83 3.19
C GLU A 229 -13.34 20.63 3.30
N GLU A 230 -13.50 19.88 2.22
CA GLU A 230 -14.25 18.62 2.25
C GLU A 230 -13.57 17.59 3.13
N TYR A 231 -12.25 17.44 3.00
CA TYR A 231 -11.47 16.56 3.86
C TYR A 231 -11.67 16.89 5.36
N LYS A 232 -11.68 18.17 5.73
CA LYS A 232 -11.93 18.59 7.13
C LYS A 232 -13.28 18.15 7.66
N LYS A 233 -14.31 18.01 6.80
CA LYS A 233 -15.65 17.53 7.18
C LYS A 233 -15.66 16.09 7.66
N MET A 234 -14.59 15.31 7.44
CA MET A 234 -14.44 13.98 8.06
C MET A 234 -14.52 14.04 9.60
N SER A 235 -14.20 15.18 10.22
CA SER A 235 -14.36 15.39 11.65
C SER A 235 -15.82 15.49 12.12
N GLU A 236 -16.77 15.64 11.21
CA GLU A 236 -18.20 15.76 11.49
C GLU A 236 -18.91 14.37 11.53
N ALA A 237 -18.21 13.29 11.22
CA ALA A 237 -18.81 11.96 11.16
C ALA A 237 -19.36 11.48 12.51
N ASN A 238 -20.45 10.74 12.45
CA ASN A 238 -21.06 10.09 13.61
C ASN A 238 -20.22 8.90 14.08
N PHE A 239 -19.71 8.10 13.12
CA PHE A 239 -18.79 7.02 13.41
C PHE A 239 -17.86 6.77 12.21
N ASN A 240 -16.79 6.00 12.45
CA ASN A 240 -15.85 5.54 11.44
C ASN A 240 -16.05 4.05 11.16
N LEU A 241 -16.03 3.64 9.90
CA LEU A 241 -15.83 2.25 9.51
C LEU A 241 -14.36 2.02 9.17
N VAL A 242 -13.70 1.17 9.92
CA VAL A 242 -12.31 0.77 9.70
C VAL A 242 -12.31 -0.45 8.81
N LEU A 243 -11.85 -0.30 7.57
CA LEU A 243 -11.87 -1.33 6.54
C LEU A 243 -10.51 -2.04 6.37
N HIS A 244 -9.44 -1.48 6.95
CA HIS A 244 -8.11 -2.05 6.92
C HIS A 244 -7.48 -2.02 8.32
N PRO A 245 -6.87 -3.13 8.80
CA PRO A 245 -6.36 -3.23 10.18
C PRO A 245 -5.33 -2.14 10.55
N GLU A 246 -4.51 -1.67 9.61
CA GLU A 246 -3.52 -0.60 9.85
C GLU A 246 -4.16 0.76 10.17
N ALA A 247 -5.46 0.94 9.92
CA ALA A 247 -6.17 2.17 10.28
C ALA A 247 -6.70 2.16 11.72
N ARG A 248 -6.62 1.05 12.44
CA ARG A 248 -7.11 0.93 13.83
C ARG A 248 -6.52 2.01 14.73
N PHE A 249 -5.20 2.22 14.71
CA PHE A 249 -4.55 3.26 15.51
C PHE A 249 -5.03 4.67 15.15
N ALA A 250 -5.29 4.94 13.88
CA ALA A 250 -5.86 6.22 13.47
C ALA A 250 -7.31 6.36 13.96
N ALA A 251 -8.10 5.28 13.96
CA ALA A 251 -9.46 5.29 14.47
C ALA A 251 -9.50 5.48 16.00
N GLU A 252 -8.56 4.89 16.74
CA GLU A 252 -8.35 5.13 18.16
C GLU A 252 -8.04 6.61 18.43
N ASP A 253 -7.13 7.24 17.65
CA ASP A 253 -6.84 8.67 17.72
C ASP A 253 -8.09 9.52 17.42
N PHE A 254 -8.94 9.13 16.47
CA PHE A 254 -10.23 9.77 16.21
C PHE A 254 -11.13 9.71 17.43
N TYR A 255 -11.21 8.55 18.08
CA TYR A 255 -12.01 8.39 19.29
C TYR A 255 -11.49 9.27 20.42
N ASP A 256 -10.19 9.25 20.65
CA ASP A 256 -9.58 10.01 21.76
C ASP A 256 -9.68 11.53 21.59
N ARG A 257 -9.36 12.03 20.41
CA ARG A 257 -9.31 13.47 20.12
C ARG A 257 -10.65 14.04 19.68
N LEU A 258 -11.36 13.33 18.80
CA LEU A 258 -12.55 13.84 18.13
C LEU A 258 -13.84 13.21 18.67
N LYS A 259 -13.74 12.22 19.57
CA LYS A 259 -14.88 11.48 20.12
C LYS A 259 -15.76 10.83 19.03
N ILE A 260 -15.15 10.33 17.95
CA ILE A 260 -15.82 9.60 16.89
C ILE A 260 -15.56 8.11 17.15
N PRO A 261 -16.57 7.31 17.50
CA PRO A 261 -16.43 5.86 17.69
C PRO A 261 -16.16 5.17 16.35
N PHE A 262 -15.71 3.93 16.39
CA PHE A 262 -15.46 3.16 15.19
C PHE A 262 -15.95 1.72 15.30
N ILE A 263 -16.24 1.15 14.13
CA ILE A 263 -16.59 -0.27 13.92
C ILE A 263 -15.61 -0.81 12.88
N GLU A 264 -15.07 -1.99 13.10
CA GLU A 264 -14.18 -2.65 12.15
C GLU A 264 -14.95 -3.62 11.27
N LEU A 265 -14.78 -3.46 9.95
CA LEU A 265 -15.20 -4.43 8.95
C LEU A 265 -13.97 -4.86 8.16
N ARG A 266 -13.76 -6.16 8.04
CA ARG A 266 -12.61 -6.70 7.32
C ARG A 266 -12.95 -7.01 5.87
N ARG A 267 -11.98 -6.86 4.97
CA ARG A 267 -12.05 -7.44 3.63
C ARG A 267 -11.98 -8.95 3.77
N LEU A 268 -13.00 -9.62 3.28
CA LEU A 268 -13.16 -11.07 3.34
C LEU A 268 -13.56 -11.59 1.97
N TYR A 269 -13.13 -12.81 1.67
CA TYR A 269 -13.53 -13.54 0.47
C TYR A 269 -14.38 -14.78 0.79
N GLN A 270 -14.55 -15.13 2.07
CA GLN A 270 -15.48 -16.16 2.52
C GLN A 270 -16.90 -15.59 2.59
N ILE A 271 -17.77 -15.95 1.64
CA ILE A 271 -19.17 -15.43 1.52
C ILE A 271 -19.93 -15.53 2.84
N ASP A 272 -19.83 -16.66 3.55
CA ASP A 272 -20.55 -16.85 4.83
C ASP A 272 -20.03 -15.90 5.92
N LYS A 273 -18.73 -15.58 5.90
CA LYS A 273 -18.13 -14.65 6.85
C LYS A 273 -18.50 -13.20 6.54
N ILE A 274 -18.63 -12.84 5.26
CA ILE A 274 -19.15 -11.53 4.84
C ILE A 274 -20.59 -11.37 5.38
N GLY A 275 -21.45 -12.37 5.19
CA GLY A 275 -22.82 -12.35 5.72
C GLY A 275 -22.87 -12.19 7.22
N SER A 276 -22.07 -12.99 7.96
CA SER A 276 -21.98 -12.88 9.43
C SER A 276 -21.49 -11.49 9.88
N GLN A 277 -20.53 -10.90 9.14
CA GLN A 277 -20.01 -9.56 9.41
C GLN A 277 -21.08 -8.49 9.22
N TYR A 278 -21.86 -8.57 8.14
CA TYR A 278 -22.96 -7.63 7.89
C TYR A 278 -24.11 -7.79 8.89
N GLN A 279 -24.43 -9.00 9.29
CA GLN A 279 -25.41 -9.23 10.38
C GLN A 279 -24.95 -8.60 11.70
N ALA A 280 -23.67 -8.80 12.08
CA ALA A 280 -23.13 -8.19 13.29
C ALA A 280 -23.10 -6.66 13.21
N PHE A 281 -22.76 -6.12 12.04
CA PHE A 281 -22.75 -4.69 11.80
C PHE A 281 -24.17 -4.10 11.87
N GLY A 282 -25.15 -4.72 11.23
CA GLY A 282 -26.55 -4.33 11.31
C GLY A 282 -27.07 -4.36 12.74
N ALA A 283 -26.79 -5.43 13.48
CA ALA A 283 -27.16 -5.54 14.89
C ALA A 283 -26.57 -4.41 15.76
N ALA A 284 -25.31 -4.00 15.49
CA ALA A 284 -24.68 -2.87 16.18
C ALA A 284 -25.37 -1.52 15.89
N LEU A 285 -25.99 -1.37 14.71
CA LEU A 285 -26.75 -0.19 14.33
C LEU A 285 -28.26 -0.30 14.65
N GLY A 286 -28.72 -1.46 15.08
CA GLY A 286 -30.14 -1.72 15.34
C GLY A 286 -30.98 -1.88 14.09
N ILE A 287 -30.38 -2.31 12.97
CA ILE A 287 -31.03 -2.51 11.66
C ILE A 287 -30.70 -3.89 11.11
N GLU A 288 -31.47 -4.33 10.11
CA GLU A 288 -31.20 -5.52 9.33
C GLU A 288 -30.73 -5.09 7.93
N PHE A 289 -29.60 -5.62 7.48
CA PHE A 289 -29.07 -5.37 6.15
C PHE A 289 -29.49 -6.46 5.17
N HIS A 290 -29.87 -6.06 3.97
CA HIS A 290 -30.33 -6.93 2.89
C HIS A 290 -29.31 -6.93 1.74
N ALA A 291 -28.50 -7.98 1.65
CA ALA A 291 -27.46 -8.13 0.62
C ALA A 291 -27.52 -9.52 -0.07
N GLU A 292 -28.72 -10.12 -0.10
CA GLU A 292 -28.94 -11.47 -0.66
C GLU A 292 -28.65 -11.52 -2.15
N GLU A 293 -29.01 -10.47 -2.90
CA GLU A 293 -28.74 -10.41 -4.33
C GLU A 293 -27.23 -10.35 -4.63
N GLN A 294 -26.49 -9.52 -3.91
CA GLN A 294 -25.03 -9.41 -4.05
C GLN A 294 -24.33 -10.72 -3.63
N LYS A 295 -24.83 -11.36 -2.57
CA LYS A 295 -24.38 -12.70 -2.15
C LYS A 295 -24.60 -13.72 -3.25
N LYS A 296 -25.77 -13.72 -3.89
CA LYS A 296 -26.12 -14.63 -4.99
C LYS A 296 -25.20 -14.40 -6.20
N GLN A 297 -24.99 -13.15 -6.60
CA GLN A 297 -24.10 -12.80 -7.71
C GLN A 297 -22.65 -13.27 -7.44
N ALA A 298 -22.16 -13.14 -6.21
CA ALA A 298 -20.86 -13.67 -5.83
C ALA A 298 -20.80 -15.21 -5.92
N GLN A 299 -21.85 -15.91 -5.52
CA GLN A 299 -21.96 -17.36 -5.65
C GLN A 299 -21.99 -17.80 -7.11
N GLU A 300 -22.78 -17.10 -7.95
CA GLU A 300 -22.87 -17.38 -9.39
C GLU A 300 -21.52 -17.19 -10.09
N ALA A 301 -20.72 -16.17 -9.73
CA ALA A 301 -19.39 -15.96 -10.26
C ALA A 301 -18.43 -17.11 -9.89
N ILE A 302 -18.48 -17.62 -8.66
CA ILE A 302 -17.70 -18.78 -8.25
C ILE A 302 -18.07 -20.03 -9.07
N GLU A 303 -19.36 -20.26 -9.26
CA GLU A 303 -19.85 -21.42 -10.03
C GLU A 303 -19.55 -21.28 -11.53
N SER A 304 -19.58 -20.07 -12.09
CA SER A 304 -19.17 -19.80 -13.47
C SER A 304 -17.69 -20.14 -13.65
N PHE A 305 -16.82 -19.61 -12.80
CA PHE A 305 -15.40 -19.91 -12.83
C PHE A 305 -15.12 -21.41 -12.70
N ARG A 306 -15.82 -22.11 -11.80
CA ARG A 306 -15.66 -23.57 -11.62
C ARG A 306 -15.97 -24.37 -12.88
N LYS A 307 -16.96 -23.94 -13.68
CA LYS A 307 -17.30 -24.60 -14.95
C LYS A 307 -16.21 -24.41 -16.00
N VAL A 308 -15.58 -23.23 -16.02
CA VAL A 308 -14.52 -22.87 -16.97
C VAL A 308 -13.17 -23.49 -16.58
N CYS A 309 -12.90 -23.54 -15.28
CA CYS A 309 -11.65 -24.07 -14.72
C CYS A 309 -11.96 -25.00 -13.55
N PRO A 310 -12.24 -26.30 -13.80
CA PRO A 310 -12.77 -27.20 -12.76
C PRO A 310 -11.75 -27.63 -11.71
N ASP A 311 -10.47 -27.74 -12.05
CA ASP A 311 -9.43 -28.27 -11.17
C ASP A 311 -8.20 -27.35 -11.07
N PRO A 312 -8.33 -26.03 -10.78
CA PRO A 312 -7.18 -25.18 -10.63
C PRO A 312 -6.42 -25.50 -9.34
N VAL A 313 -5.10 -25.38 -9.41
CA VAL A 313 -4.21 -25.43 -8.26
C VAL A 313 -3.61 -24.05 -8.08
N PHE A 314 -4.00 -23.39 -6.99
CA PHE A 314 -3.63 -22.00 -6.73
C PHE A 314 -2.30 -21.85 -6.00
N ALA A 315 -1.57 -20.77 -6.35
CA ALA A 315 -0.65 -20.09 -5.48
C ALA A 315 -1.20 -18.67 -5.19
N VAL A 316 -1.18 -18.28 -3.91
CA VAL A 316 -1.75 -17.02 -3.44
C VAL A 316 -0.69 -16.17 -2.75
N GLY A 317 -0.49 -14.94 -3.23
CA GLY A 317 0.48 -13.98 -2.71
C GLY A 317 -0.13 -12.89 -1.83
N GLU A 318 0.73 -12.23 -1.05
CA GLU A 318 0.34 -11.09 -0.21
C GLU A 318 0.34 -9.75 -0.96
N CYS A 319 0.99 -9.69 -2.13
CA CYS A 319 0.97 -8.48 -2.97
C CYS A 319 -0.34 -8.42 -3.79
N ALA A 320 -1.46 -8.43 -3.10
CA ALA A 320 -2.82 -8.48 -3.64
C ALA A 320 -3.80 -7.68 -2.76
N ASN A 321 -4.98 -7.39 -3.27
CA ASN A 321 -6.08 -6.81 -2.48
C ASN A 321 -6.77 -7.89 -1.61
N ALA A 322 -5.99 -8.66 -0.86
CA ALA A 322 -6.47 -9.74 -0.01
C ALA A 322 -5.49 -10.01 1.15
N ASP A 323 -5.99 -10.57 2.26
CA ASP A 323 -5.14 -11.34 3.17
C ASP A 323 -4.91 -12.72 2.53
N PRO A 324 -3.66 -13.14 2.25
CA PRO A 324 -3.39 -14.36 1.51
C PRO A 324 -3.87 -15.63 2.24
N PHE A 325 -3.92 -15.61 3.56
CA PHE A 325 -4.39 -16.74 4.36
C PHE A 325 -5.92 -16.85 4.36
N GLU A 326 -6.60 -15.70 4.46
CA GLU A 326 -8.06 -15.62 4.39
C GLU A 326 -8.55 -16.04 2.99
N LEU A 327 -7.95 -15.47 1.94
CA LEU A 327 -8.30 -15.81 0.56
C LEU A 327 -8.02 -17.28 0.25
N SER A 328 -6.88 -17.82 0.69
CA SER A 328 -6.55 -19.23 0.51
C SER A 328 -7.58 -20.14 1.20
N LEU A 329 -7.99 -19.77 2.42
CA LEU A 329 -9.05 -20.51 3.12
C LEU A 329 -10.40 -20.42 2.40
N ALA A 330 -10.74 -19.26 1.83
CA ALA A 330 -11.95 -19.11 1.03
C ALA A 330 -11.92 -20.03 -0.19
N LEU A 331 -10.83 -20.05 -0.96
CA LEU A 331 -10.64 -20.92 -2.12
C LEU A 331 -10.78 -22.40 -1.74
N VAL A 332 -10.13 -22.84 -0.67
CA VAL A 332 -10.24 -24.22 -0.17
C VAL A 332 -11.67 -24.56 0.22
N LYS A 333 -12.40 -23.67 0.89
CA LYS A 333 -13.81 -23.86 1.24
C LYS A 333 -14.73 -23.92 0.03
N TYR A 334 -14.37 -23.24 -1.04
CA TYR A 334 -15.06 -23.35 -2.34
C TYR A 334 -14.70 -24.62 -3.12
N GLY A 335 -13.84 -25.49 -2.56
CA GLY A 335 -13.47 -26.77 -3.16
C GLY A 335 -12.29 -26.69 -4.13
N PHE A 336 -11.59 -25.55 -4.21
CA PHE A 336 -10.38 -25.40 -5.00
C PHE A 336 -9.15 -25.84 -4.22
N LYS A 337 -8.08 -26.23 -4.95
CA LYS A 337 -6.80 -26.60 -4.35
C LYS A 337 -5.89 -25.39 -4.22
N VAL A 338 -5.29 -25.21 -3.04
CA VAL A 338 -4.24 -24.21 -2.81
C VAL A 338 -2.97 -24.93 -2.42
N ALA A 339 -1.97 -24.90 -3.31
CA ALA A 339 -0.68 -25.55 -3.09
C ALA A 339 0.25 -24.65 -2.27
N GLU A 340 0.25 -23.35 -2.52
CA GLU A 340 1.23 -22.42 -1.99
C GLU A 340 0.61 -21.08 -1.57
N ILE A 341 1.12 -20.54 -0.46
CA ILE A 341 0.80 -19.21 0.06
C ILE A 341 2.12 -18.47 0.27
N TYR A 342 2.20 -17.25 -0.25
CA TYR A 342 3.32 -16.34 0.01
C TYR A 342 2.83 -15.22 0.90
N GLY A 343 3.41 -15.07 2.09
CA GLY A 343 2.93 -14.03 2.98
C GLY A 343 3.70 -13.88 4.28
N THR A 344 3.56 -12.71 4.88
CA THR A 344 4.06 -12.40 6.22
C THR A 344 3.07 -12.89 7.26
N ILE A 345 3.52 -13.73 8.19
CA ILE A 345 2.66 -14.31 9.23
C ILE A 345 2.57 -13.36 10.41
N THR A 346 1.34 -13.08 10.83
CA THR A 346 1.01 -12.39 12.07
C THR A 346 0.23 -13.31 13.02
N GLY A 347 0.12 -12.94 14.28
CA GLY A 347 -0.70 -13.72 15.25
C GLY A 347 -2.17 -13.84 14.85
N GLU A 348 -2.70 -12.87 14.09
CA GLU A 348 -4.08 -12.89 13.62
C GLU A 348 -4.32 -13.94 12.53
N ASN A 349 -3.32 -14.25 11.69
CA ASN A 349 -3.45 -15.24 10.62
C ASN A 349 -3.65 -16.69 11.14
N PHE A 350 -3.33 -16.95 12.39
CA PHE A 350 -3.50 -18.28 12.99
C PHE A 350 -4.95 -18.77 13.03
N ILE A 351 -5.93 -17.87 12.98
CA ILE A 351 -7.34 -18.28 12.85
C ILE A 351 -7.61 -18.97 11.52
N TYR A 352 -6.91 -18.55 10.45
CA TYR A 352 -6.99 -19.13 9.12
C TYR A 352 -6.10 -20.37 9.00
N ILE A 353 -4.85 -20.30 9.45
CA ILE A 353 -3.88 -21.41 9.44
C ILE A 353 -4.46 -22.65 10.16
N ARG A 354 -5.13 -22.47 11.30
CA ARG A 354 -5.80 -23.56 12.02
C ARG A 354 -6.90 -24.23 11.20
N GLN A 355 -7.62 -23.48 10.39
CA GLN A 355 -8.66 -24.04 9.52
C GLN A 355 -8.03 -24.67 8.26
N LEU A 356 -7.00 -24.05 7.70
CA LEU A 356 -6.24 -24.62 6.58
C LEU A 356 -5.62 -25.97 6.94
N LYS A 357 -5.06 -26.11 8.15
CA LYS A 357 -4.58 -27.43 8.65
C LYS A 357 -5.64 -28.52 8.51
N LYS A 358 -6.91 -28.21 8.82
CA LYS A 358 -8.00 -29.20 8.77
C LYS A 358 -8.42 -29.55 7.35
N LEU A 359 -8.37 -28.60 6.43
CA LEU A 359 -8.92 -28.74 5.07
C LEU A 359 -7.84 -28.99 3.99
N SER A 360 -6.66 -28.43 4.18
CA SER A 360 -5.52 -28.51 3.25
C SER A 360 -4.19 -28.48 4.02
N PRO A 361 -3.88 -29.54 4.84
CA PRO A 361 -2.73 -29.56 5.76
C PRO A 361 -1.39 -29.40 5.05
N GLN A 362 -1.28 -29.85 3.80
CA GLN A 362 -0.06 -29.85 3.01
C GLN A 362 0.17 -28.56 2.22
N THR A 363 -0.70 -27.57 2.31
CA THR A 363 -0.46 -26.25 1.72
C THR A 363 0.85 -25.68 2.24
N LYS A 364 1.78 -25.40 1.33
CA LYS A 364 3.08 -24.79 1.67
C LYS A 364 2.93 -23.31 1.90
N ILE A 365 3.55 -22.81 2.95
CA ILE A 365 3.55 -21.40 3.29
C ILE A 365 4.99 -20.91 3.24
N PHE A 366 5.23 -19.86 2.44
CA PHE A 366 6.51 -19.19 2.26
C PHE A 366 6.44 -17.77 2.82
N SER A 367 7.57 -17.26 3.30
CA SER A 367 7.67 -15.87 3.72
C SER A 367 8.36 -15.04 2.65
N ASN A 368 7.71 -13.97 2.19
CA ASN A 368 8.33 -12.99 1.29
C ASN A 368 9.47 -12.18 1.95
N MET A 369 9.69 -12.37 3.23
CA MET A 369 10.81 -11.74 3.95
C MET A 369 12.05 -12.65 4.03
N GLU A 370 11.89 -13.93 3.71
CA GLU A 370 12.96 -14.93 3.85
C GLU A 370 13.90 -14.89 2.64
N PRO A 371 15.20 -14.63 2.82
CA PRO A 371 16.17 -14.55 1.71
C PRO A 371 16.31 -15.82 0.89
N THR A 372 15.98 -16.99 1.44
CA THR A 372 16.05 -18.27 0.71
C THR A 372 15.05 -18.35 -0.43
N MET A 373 14.06 -17.46 -0.50
CA MET A 373 13.19 -17.33 -1.67
C MET A 373 13.94 -17.07 -2.98
N LEU A 374 15.19 -16.62 -2.92
CA LEU A 374 16.10 -16.58 -4.07
C LEU A 374 16.29 -17.97 -4.72
N TYR A 375 16.09 -19.04 -3.97
CA TYR A 375 16.26 -20.44 -4.42
C TYR A 375 14.90 -21.13 -4.65
N TYR A 376 13.83 -20.36 -4.78
CA TYR A 376 12.52 -20.92 -5.09
C TYR A 376 12.52 -21.50 -6.51
N ASP A 377 11.94 -22.70 -6.66
CA ASP A 377 11.82 -23.42 -7.93
C ASP A 377 10.35 -23.86 -8.12
N PRO A 378 9.65 -23.34 -9.13
CA PRO A 378 8.25 -23.67 -9.39
C PRO A 378 8.03 -25.03 -10.04
N THR A 379 9.07 -25.74 -10.50
CA THR A 379 8.95 -26.94 -11.37
C THR A 379 8.18 -28.09 -10.72
N GLU A 380 8.23 -28.22 -9.40
CA GLU A 380 7.55 -29.28 -8.64
C GLU A 380 6.30 -28.78 -7.88
N SER A 381 5.86 -27.54 -8.11
CA SER A 381 4.75 -26.93 -7.34
C SER A 381 3.38 -27.47 -7.72
N GLY A 382 3.20 -27.86 -8.99
CA GLY A 382 1.90 -28.26 -9.55
C GLY A 382 0.90 -27.10 -9.67
N VAL A 383 1.31 -25.85 -9.43
CA VAL A 383 0.48 -24.65 -9.52
C VAL A 383 0.08 -24.39 -10.97
N THR A 384 -1.20 -24.17 -11.20
CA THR A 384 -1.77 -23.87 -12.52
C THR A 384 -2.37 -22.46 -12.63
N LEU A 385 -2.58 -21.78 -11.48
CA LEU A 385 -3.16 -20.45 -11.45
C LEU A 385 -2.62 -19.64 -10.27
N THR A 386 -2.32 -18.36 -10.47
CA THR A 386 -1.72 -17.50 -9.45
C THR A 386 -2.60 -16.27 -9.15
N ILE A 387 -2.60 -15.85 -7.89
CA ILE A 387 -3.22 -14.61 -7.43
C ILE A 387 -2.20 -13.81 -6.62
N GLY A 388 -1.93 -12.59 -7.03
CA GLY A 388 -0.96 -11.69 -6.41
C GLY A 388 0.30 -11.51 -7.25
N LYS A 389 0.87 -10.30 -7.23
CA LYS A 389 2.08 -9.96 -8.00
C LYS A 389 3.26 -10.85 -7.67
N ASP A 390 3.44 -11.17 -6.39
CA ASP A 390 4.49 -12.04 -5.88
C ASP A 390 4.28 -13.50 -6.30
N ALA A 391 3.08 -14.02 -6.23
CA ALA A 391 2.76 -15.34 -6.75
C ALA A 391 3.01 -15.43 -8.26
N CYS A 392 2.58 -14.43 -9.03
CA CYS A 392 2.87 -14.34 -10.47
C CYS A 392 4.38 -14.28 -10.76
N TYR A 393 5.14 -13.56 -9.92
CA TYR A 393 6.60 -13.49 -10.06
C TYR A 393 7.27 -14.84 -9.90
N TYR A 394 6.88 -15.62 -8.89
CA TYR A 394 7.45 -16.95 -8.66
C TYR A 394 6.96 -18.01 -9.66
N HIS A 395 5.88 -17.75 -10.37
CA HIS A 395 5.30 -18.64 -11.39
C HIS A 395 5.14 -17.95 -12.75
N PRO A 396 6.23 -17.51 -13.40
CA PRO A 396 6.16 -16.65 -14.58
C PRO A 396 5.51 -17.31 -15.80
N ASN A 397 5.46 -18.65 -15.84
CA ASN A 397 4.87 -19.43 -16.94
C ASN A 397 3.44 -19.89 -16.63
N THR A 398 2.86 -19.46 -15.53
CA THR A 398 1.53 -19.87 -15.06
C THR A 398 0.54 -18.72 -15.30
N LYS A 399 -0.68 -19.02 -15.74
CA LYS A 399 -1.75 -18.01 -15.81
C LYS A 399 -2.04 -17.45 -14.43
N GLY A 400 -2.46 -16.19 -14.38
CA GLY A 400 -2.79 -15.57 -13.09
C GLY A 400 -3.20 -14.12 -13.21
N ILE A 401 -3.59 -13.57 -12.07
CA ILE A 401 -3.98 -12.18 -11.92
C ILE A 401 -3.16 -11.51 -10.82
N HIS A 402 -2.83 -10.27 -11.02
CA HIS A 402 -2.15 -9.49 -9.99
C HIS A 402 -3.06 -9.18 -8.80
N TRP A 403 -4.35 -9.03 -9.06
CA TRP A 403 -5.37 -8.68 -8.05
C TRP A 403 -4.90 -7.56 -7.11
N ASN A 404 -4.31 -6.53 -7.68
CA ASN A 404 -3.78 -5.37 -6.97
C ASN A 404 -4.33 -4.09 -7.61
N GLU A 405 -5.64 -3.94 -7.49
CA GLU A 405 -6.43 -2.89 -8.10
C GLU A 405 -6.33 -1.59 -7.30
N GLU A 406 -6.35 -0.46 -7.99
CA GLU A 406 -6.42 0.85 -7.36
C GLU A 406 -7.74 1.03 -6.61
N ARG A 407 -8.88 0.72 -7.25
CA ARG A 407 -10.18 0.68 -6.58
C ARG A 407 -10.29 -0.59 -5.76
N GLN A 408 -10.60 -0.42 -4.49
CA GLN A 408 -10.53 -1.50 -3.51
C GLN A 408 -11.71 -2.45 -3.63
N PRO A 409 -11.50 -3.73 -3.95
CA PRO A 409 -12.56 -4.73 -3.85
C PRO A 409 -12.92 -4.94 -2.38
N PHE A 410 -14.22 -5.02 -2.09
CA PHE A 410 -14.73 -5.25 -0.74
C PHE A 410 -16.08 -5.96 -0.79
N GLY A 411 -16.41 -6.73 0.26
CA GLY A 411 -17.66 -7.42 0.40
C GLY A 411 -17.93 -8.46 -0.69
N TYR A 412 -19.19 -8.67 -1.01
CA TYR A 412 -19.62 -9.61 -2.05
C TYR A 412 -19.20 -9.15 -3.45
N ALA A 413 -19.26 -7.84 -3.72
CA ALA A 413 -18.74 -7.28 -4.96
C ALA A 413 -17.25 -7.61 -5.17
N GLY A 414 -16.45 -7.61 -4.10
CA GLY A 414 -15.05 -8.01 -4.15
C GLY A 414 -14.87 -9.47 -4.54
N VAL A 415 -15.69 -10.38 -3.99
CA VAL A 415 -15.67 -11.81 -4.35
C VAL A 415 -16.07 -12.01 -5.81
N ARG A 416 -17.18 -11.40 -6.24
CA ARG A 416 -17.65 -11.50 -7.62
C ARG A 416 -16.57 -11.06 -8.61
N ARG A 417 -16.01 -9.89 -8.42
CA ARG A 417 -14.96 -9.32 -9.29
C ARG A 417 -13.69 -10.18 -9.33
N LEU A 418 -13.31 -10.80 -8.21
CA LEU A 418 -12.17 -11.72 -8.18
C LEU A 418 -12.38 -12.89 -9.13
N PHE A 419 -13.55 -13.55 -9.05
CA PHE A 419 -13.82 -14.73 -9.86
C PHE A 419 -14.07 -14.39 -11.33
N GLU A 420 -14.68 -13.23 -11.64
CA GLU A 420 -14.77 -12.67 -12.99
C GLU A 420 -13.37 -12.44 -13.61
N ALA A 421 -12.44 -11.86 -12.84
CA ALA A 421 -11.06 -11.63 -13.28
C ALA A 421 -10.30 -12.94 -13.49
N LEU A 422 -10.50 -13.94 -12.63
CA LEU A 422 -9.91 -15.27 -12.79
C LEU A 422 -10.48 -16.00 -14.03
N GLU A 423 -11.79 -15.91 -14.28
CA GLU A 423 -12.43 -16.49 -15.46
C GLU A 423 -11.88 -15.85 -16.74
N LEU A 424 -11.73 -14.53 -16.77
CA LEU A 424 -11.14 -13.81 -17.89
C LEU A 424 -9.70 -14.27 -18.14
N ALA A 425 -8.87 -14.37 -17.10
CA ALA A 425 -7.47 -14.79 -17.21
C ALA A 425 -7.28 -16.21 -17.76
N VAL A 426 -8.25 -17.11 -17.55
CA VAL A 426 -8.16 -18.49 -18.08
C VAL A 426 -8.78 -18.61 -19.47
N THR A 427 -9.75 -17.76 -19.83
CA THR A 427 -10.46 -17.80 -21.12
C THR A 427 -9.76 -17.02 -22.22
N GLU A 428 -9.12 -15.89 -21.89
CA GLU A 428 -8.37 -15.14 -22.90
C GLU A 428 -7.26 -16.04 -23.48
N GLN A 429 -7.37 -16.34 -24.76
CA GLN A 429 -6.28 -16.93 -25.51
C GLN A 429 -5.12 -15.96 -25.46
N ALA A 430 -3.97 -16.44 -24.99
CA ALA A 430 -2.76 -15.66 -24.74
C ALA A 430 -2.34 -14.82 -25.96
N GLU A 431 -2.87 -13.63 -26.07
CA GLU A 431 -2.17 -12.54 -26.72
C GLU A 431 -1.03 -12.14 -25.79
N GLY A 432 0.15 -12.63 -26.18
CA GLY A 432 1.45 -12.57 -25.54
C GLY A 432 1.61 -11.67 -24.33
N ASN A 433 1.95 -12.31 -23.26
CA ASN A 433 2.60 -11.84 -22.02
C ASN A 433 2.84 -10.31 -21.95
N VAL A 434 1.82 -9.54 -21.54
CA VAL A 434 1.93 -8.08 -21.39
C VAL A 434 3.02 -7.71 -20.38
N LEU A 435 3.28 -8.60 -19.41
CA LEU A 435 4.36 -8.43 -18.43
C LEU A 435 5.76 -8.64 -19.01
N GLN A 436 5.95 -9.63 -19.88
CA GLN A 436 7.23 -9.79 -20.58
C GLN A 436 7.50 -8.59 -21.47
N LYS A 437 6.51 -8.06 -22.18
CA LYS A 437 6.66 -6.83 -22.97
C LYS A 437 6.93 -5.60 -22.10
N GLN A 438 6.35 -5.48 -20.91
CA GLN A 438 6.64 -4.34 -20.03
C GLN A 438 8.03 -4.46 -19.36
N VAL A 439 8.44 -5.65 -18.95
CA VAL A 439 9.78 -5.88 -18.39
C VAL A 439 10.85 -5.84 -19.48
N GLU A 440 10.59 -6.36 -20.67
CA GLU A 440 11.50 -6.23 -21.82
C GLU A 440 11.59 -4.79 -22.33
N VAL A 441 10.49 -4.03 -22.36
CA VAL A 441 10.52 -2.60 -22.74
C VAL A 441 11.21 -1.74 -21.68
N ILE A 442 11.07 -2.06 -20.40
CA ILE A 442 11.82 -1.36 -19.33
C ILE A 442 13.28 -1.82 -19.32
N GLY A 443 13.54 -3.11 -19.52
CA GLY A 443 14.89 -3.68 -19.57
C GLY A 443 15.67 -3.25 -20.82
N SER A 444 15.06 -3.26 -22.00
CA SER A 444 15.70 -2.83 -23.24
C SER A 444 15.91 -1.31 -23.29
N LYS A 445 14.92 -0.51 -22.90
CA LYS A 445 15.08 0.94 -22.84
C LYS A 445 16.10 1.40 -21.80
N SER A 446 16.22 0.70 -20.66
CA SER A 446 17.28 1.00 -19.69
C SER A 446 18.67 0.57 -20.19
N GLN A 447 18.79 -0.49 -20.96
CA GLN A 447 20.07 -0.91 -21.55
C GLN A 447 20.49 -0.01 -22.73
N GLU A 448 19.57 0.42 -23.58
CA GLU A 448 19.84 1.38 -24.64
C GLU A 448 20.18 2.77 -24.10
N ALA A 449 19.44 3.26 -23.09
CA ALA A 449 19.73 4.54 -22.43
C ALA A 449 21.08 4.54 -21.70
N ILE A 450 21.49 3.41 -21.09
CA ILE A 450 22.81 3.26 -20.47
C ILE A 450 23.92 3.18 -21.52
N ALA A 451 23.67 2.59 -22.69
CA ALA A 451 24.63 2.50 -23.78
C ALA A 451 24.84 3.85 -24.53
N GLU A 452 23.78 4.65 -24.70
CA GLU A 452 23.87 5.98 -25.29
C GLU A 452 24.49 7.02 -24.36
N GLN A 453 24.20 6.96 -23.03
CA GLN A 453 24.81 7.87 -22.06
C GLN A 453 26.30 7.61 -21.78
N SER A 454 26.84 6.44 -22.17
CA SER A 454 28.26 6.14 -22.03
C SER A 454 29.14 6.77 -23.12
N GLN A 455 28.59 7.45 -24.11
CA GLN A 455 29.33 8.08 -25.21
C GLN A 455 29.26 9.62 -25.29
N GLU A 456 28.40 10.28 -24.52
CA GLU A 456 28.41 11.76 -24.49
C GLU A 456 28.91 12.30 -23.16
N SER A 457 30.11 12.85 -23.31
CA SER A 457 30.92 13.64 -22.38
C SER A 457 30.19 14.28 -21.19
N LEU A 458 30.56 13.79 -20.07
CA LEU A 458 30.59 14.45 -18.79
C LEU A 458 31.42 15.74 -18.83
N PHE A 459 30.83 16.79 -18.29
CA PHE A 459 31.43 17.94 -17.60
C PHE A 459 32.14 19.04 -18.39
N LYS A 460 31.48 20.20 -18.33
CA LYS A 460 32.08 21.45 -17.81
C LYS A 460 31.01 22.50 -17.60
N GLU A 461 30.59 22.70 -16.35
CA GLU A 461 30.18 24.03 -15.86
C GLU A 461 30.61 24.13 -14.41
N GLU A 462 31.43 25.13 -14.12
CA GLU A 462 31.89 25.50 -12.78
C GLU A 462 30.67 25.98 -11.99
N VAL A 463 30.45 25.37 -10.84
CA VAL A 463 29.38 25.76 -9.92
C VAL A 463 29.98 26.64 -8.83
N ASP A 464 29.49 27.87 -8.79
CA ASP A 464 29.77 28.84 -7.72
C ASP A 464 29.24 28.30 -6.38
N LYS A 465 30.14 28.10 -5.43
CA LYS A 465 29.82 27.62 -4.09
C LYS A 465 29.10 28.70 -3.29
N LYS A 466 27.80 28.77 -3.39
CA LYS A 466 26.95 29.42 -2.39
C LYS A 466 26.31 28.34 -1.51
N GLU A 467 26.20 28.63 -0.22
CA GLU A 467 25.54 27.78 0.81
C GLU A 467 24.03 27.64 0.52
N ASP A 468 23.63 26.92 -0.50
CA ASP A 468 22.26 26.91 -0.94
C ASP A 468 21.59 25.56 -0.60
N VAL A 469 20.38 25.72 -0.10
CA VAL A 469 19.43 24.62 0.11
C VAL A 469 19.01 24.08 -1.24
N TYR A 470 19.51 22.89 -1.59
CA TYR A 470 19.13 22.23 -2.83
C TYR A 470 17.75 21.60 -2.72
N VAL A 471 16.72 22.36 -3.04
CA VAL A 471 15.40 21.80 -3.31
C VAL A 471 15.26 21.78 -4.82
N ARG A 472 15.12 20.61 -5.42
CA ARG A 472 14.91 20.54 -6.86
C ARG A 472 13.61 21.25 -7.22
N GLY A 473 13.64 22.09 -8.21
CA GLY A 473 12.59 23.05 -8.52
C GLY A 473 12.91 24.45 -8.06
N LEU A 474 13.62 24.66 -6.96
CA LEU A 474 14.10 25.97 -6.56
C LEU A 474 15.20 26.51 -7.50
N TRP A 475 15.93 25.62 -8.17
CA TRP A 475 17.07 26.00 -9.00
C TRP A 475 16.71 26.53 -10.39
N LYS A 476 15.52 26.15 -10.92
CA LYS A 476 15.04 26.65 -12.22
C LYS A 476 13.64 27.28 -12.15
N GLY A 477 13.36 28.01 -11.09
CA GLY A 477 12.04 28.61 -10.89
C GLY A 477 11.06 27.73 -10.12
N LEU A 478 11.58 26.85 -9.23
CA LEU A 478 10.77 26.09 -8.26
C LEU A 478 9.72 25.16 -8.90
N THR A 479 10.14 24.38 -9.88
CA THR A 479 9.26 23.34 -10.41
C THR A 479 9.26 22.11 -9.51
N PRO A 480 8.12 21.43 -9.33
CA PRO A 480 8.05 20.16 -8.63
C PRO A 480 8.94 19.10 -9.29
N PHE A 481 9.32 18.07 -8.54
CA PHE A 481 10.02 16.94 -9.09
C PHE A 481 9.11 16.21 -10.10
N ALA A 482 9.43 16.36 -11.39
CA ALA A 482 8.79 15.61 -12.47
C ALA A 482 9.86 14.76 -13.17
N PRO A 483 9.52 13.59 -13.71
CA PRO A 483 10.40 12.86 -14.60
C PRO A 483 10.68 13.76 -15.82
N ASP A 484 11.88 13.63 -16.39
CA ASP A 484 12.14 14.23 -17.69
C ASP A 484 11.23 13.59 -18.76
N GLN A 485 11.22 14.16 -19.95
CA GLN A 485 10.37 13.65 -21.04
C GLN A 485 10.76 12.24 -21.50
N SER A 486 11.90 11.69 -21.03
CA SER A 486 12.34 10.31 -21.27
C SER A 486 11.82 9.30 -20.24
N GLY A 487 11.10 9.76 -19.21
CA GLY A 487 10.56 8.90 -18.14
C GLY A 487 11.62 8.43 -17.13
N ALA A 488 12.86 8.86 -17.24
CA ALA A 488 13.90 8.60 -16.27
C ALA A 488 13.89 9.67 -15.17
N ALA A 489 13.86 9.26 -13.91
CA ALA A 489 14.11 10.19 -12.82
C ALA A 489 15.57 10.61 -12.89
N SER A 490 15.84 11.83 -13.30
CA SER A 490 17.18 12.36 -13.14
C SER A 490 17.44 12.53 -11.65
N VAL A 491 18.19 11.58 -11.10
CA VAL A 491 18.79 11.72 -9.78
C VAL A 491 19.92 12.72 -9.94
N PHE A 492 19.80 13.90 -9.37
CA PHE A 492 20.89 14.84 -9.35
C PHE A 492 21.79 14.54 -8.17
N TYR A 493 23.02 14.24 -8.50
CA TYR A 493 24.13 14.37 -7.60
C TYR A 493 24.63 15.82 -7.71
N GLU A 494 24.51 16.52 -6.65
CA GLU A 494 25.45 17.55 -6.18
C GLU A 494 25.13 17.94 -4.75
#